data_b80fea63374da737c0e66897449e0b59
#
_entry.id   b80fea63374da737c0e66897449e0b59
#
_cell.length_a   1.000
_cell.length_b   1.000
_cell.length_c   1.000
_cell.angle_alpha   90.00
_cell.angle_beta   90.00
_cell.angle_gamma   90.00
#
_symmetry.space_group_name_H-M   'P 1'
#
loop_
_entity.id
_entity.type
_entity.pdbx_description
1 polymer ?
#
loop_
_entity_poly.entity_id
_entity_poly.type
_entity_poly.pdbx_seq_one_letter_code
_entity_poly.pdbx_strand_id
1 'polypeptide(L)'
;MVIFKKVNNSHAKVIWNPTPDDPYKQSPYVTLDNLYAIRPEGFMFDPRFKANRKKRFSKYDGKVRLYKIMPSLLPLGLVREAIRTLRQFGWNVQVDESIISSFSDNTDYSELITSFCNAIQKACGLTPRDYQVKILSEALRLK
;
A
#
# COMPACT_ATOMS: atom_id res chain seq x y z
N MET A 1 -20.09 -5.11 -4.64
CA MET A 1 -18.98 -6.07 -4.39
C MET A 1 -17.68 -5.49 -4.93
N VAL A 2 -16.59 -5.52 -4.13
CA VAL A 2 -15.25 -5.01 -4.49
C VAL A 2 -14.30 -6.19 -4.69
N ILE A 3 -13.54 -6.19 -5.79
CA ILE A 3 -12.63 -7.28 -6.16
C ILE A 3 -11.21 -6.72 -6.29
N PHE A 4 -10.25 -7.34 -5.62
CA PHE A 4 -8.82 -7.07 -5.79
C PHE A 4 -8.20 -8.12 -6.70
N LYS A 5 -7.60 -7.69 -7.83
CA LYS A 5 -6.87 -8.56 -8.76
C LYS A 5 -5.41 -8.14 -8.84
N LYS A 6 -4.49 -9.11 -8.79
CA LYS A 6 -3.06 -8.84 -9.00
C LYS A 6 -2.83 -8.45 -10.46
N VAL A 7 -2.13 -7.35 -10.69
CA VAL A 7 -1.72 -6.89 -12.01
C VAL A 7 -0.26 -7.26 -12.27
N ASN A 8 0.59 -7.02 -11.27
CA ASN A 8 2.01 -7.34 -11.29
C ASN A 8 2.53 -7.49 -9.86
N ASN A 9 3.83 -7.68 -9.68
CA ASN A 9 4.43 -7.88 -8.35
C ASN A 9 4.42 -6.62 -7.45
N SER A 10 3.99 -5.46 -7.96
CA SER A 10 3.97 -4.21 -7.21
C SER A 10 2.57 -3.63 -7.01
N HIS A 11 1.59 -4.00 -7.85
CA HIS A 11 0.26 -3.40 -7.84
C HIS A 11 -0.87 -4.40 -8.00
N ALA A 12 -1.97 -4.11 -7.31
CA ALA A 12 -3.27 -4.73 -7.51
C ALA A 12 -4.26 -3.74 -8.14
N LYS A 13 -5.16 -4.23 -8.97
CA LYS A 13 -6.28 -3.48 -9.53
C LYS A 13 -7.50 -3.68 -8.65
N VAL A 14 -8.17 -2.58 -8.35
CA VAL A 14 -9.44 -2.59 -7.62
C VAL A 14 -10.59 -2.49 -8.64
N ILE A 15 -11.51 -3.43 -8.60
CA ILE A 15 -12.69 -3.48 -9.47
C ILE A 15 -13.92 -3.43 -8.56
N TRP A 16 -14.83 -2.54 -8.84
CA TRP A 16 -16.10 -2.46 -8.12
C TRP A 16 -17.26 -2.81 -9.06
N ASN A 17 -18.01 -3.82 -8.66
CA ASN A 17 -19.27 -4.18 -9.26
C ASN A 17 -20.39 -3.74 -8.28
N PRO A 18 -21.10 -2.63 -8.55
CA PRO A 18 -22.14 -2.15 -7.66
C PRO A 18 -23.25 -3.19 -7.50
N THR A 19 -23.71 -3.36 -6.26
CA THR A 19 -24.82 -4.23 -5.89
C THR A 19 -25.85 -3.42 -5.10
N PRO A 20 -27.15 -3.80 -5.10
CA PRO A 20 -28.17 -3.09 -4.33
C PRO A 20 -27.87 -3.04 -2.82
N ASP A 21 -27.12 -4.03 -2.32
CA ASP A 21 -26.76 -4.18 -0.91
C ASP A 21 -25.46 -3.44 -0.53
N ASP A 22 -24.92 -2.63 -1.45
CA ASP A 22 -23.70 -1.87 -1.16
C ASP A 22 -23.97 -0.83 -0.03
N PRO A 23 -23.14 -0.79 1.03
CA PRO A 23 -23.44 -0.06 2.27
C PRO A 23 -23.48 1.45 2.11
N TYR A 24 -22.87 1.98 1.06
CA TYR A 24 -22.73 3.42 0.84
C TYR A 24 -23.12 3.84 -0.58
N LYS A 25 -23.72 5.03 -0.69
CA LYS A 25 -23.94 5.68 -1.98
C LYS A 25 -22.65 6.12 -2.68
N GLN A 26 -21.54 6.19 -1.93
CA GLN A 26 -20.23 6.57 -2.49
C GLN A 26 -19.46 5.34 -2.94
N SER A 27 -18.79 5.48 -4.08
CA SER A 27 -17.92 4.46 -4.64
C SER A 27 -16.77 4.10 -3.68
N PRO A 28 -16.38 2.82 -3.53
CA PRO A 28 -15.22 2.39 -2.75
C PRO A 28 -13.92 3.03 -3.23
N TYR A 29 -13.85 3.49 -4.48
CA TYR A 29 -12.70 4.22 -5.01
C TYR A 29 -12.46 5.54 -4.28
N VAL A 30 -13.52 6.26 -3.91
CA VAL A 30 -13.43 7.51 -3.14
C VAL A 30 -12.94 7.23 -1.72
N THR A 31 -13.41 6.14 -1.12
CA THR A 31 -12.93 5.70 0.20
C THR A 31 -11.44 5.40 0.19
N LEU A 32 -10.96 4.66 -0.81
CA LEU A 32 -9.55 4.34 -0.97
C LEU A 32 -8.70 5.57 -1.31
N ASP A 33 -9.19 6.50 -2.15
CA ASP A 33 -8.49 7.74 -2.44
C ASP A 33 -8.29 8.57 -1.18
N ASN A 34 -9.32 8.70 -0.36
CA ASN A 34 -9.25 9.45 0.90
C ASN A 34 -8.32 8.77 1.92
N LEU A 35 -8.35 7.44 2.02
CA LEU A 35 -7.52 6.67 2.94
C LEU A 35 -6.03 6.82 2.60
N TYR A 36 -5.69 6.79 1.30
CA TYR A 36 -4.31 6.80 0.82
C TYR A 36 -3.87 8.15 0.23
N ALA A 37 -4.59 9.22 0.53
CA ALA A 37 -4.22 10.59 0.19
C ALA A 37 -3.52 11.25 1.39
N ILE A 38 -2.19 11.34 1.34
CA ILE A 38 -1.35 11.90 2.38
C ILE A 38 -1.02 13.34 2.01
N ARG A 39 -1.19 14.26 2.95
CA ARG A 39 -0.74 15.64 2.80
C ARG A 39 0.61 15.79 3.50
N PRO A 40 1.73 15.89 2.74
CA PRO A 40 3.05 16.02 3.35
C PRO A 40 3.19 17.34 4.11
N GLU A 41 4.01 17.37 5.15
CA GLU A 41 4.37 18.60 5.82
C GLU A 41 4.99 19.59 4.82
N GLY A 42 4.70 20.86 4.99
CA GLY A 42 5.23 21.89 4.09
C GLY A 42 4.64 21.90 2.68
N PHE A 43 3.56 21.15 2.38
CA PHE A 43 2.92 21.14 1.06
C PHE A 43 2.60 22.53 0.51
N MET A 44 2.36 23.52 1.39
CA MET A 44 2.11 24.92 1.01
C MET A 44 3.30 25.59 0.32
N PHE A 45 4.51 25.07 0.55
CA PHE A 45 5.75 25.54 -0.08
C PHE A 45 6.06 24.85 -1.40
N ASP A 46 5.33 23.77 -1.75
CA ASP A 46 5.50 23.07 -3.02
C ASP A 46 5.26 24.03 -4.19
N PRO A 47 6.22 24.16 -5.11
CA PRO A 47 6.08 25.04 -6.29
C PRO A 47 4.83 24.71 -7.11
N ARG A 48 4.46 23.43 -7.21
CA ARG A 48 3.26 22.97 -7.92
C ARG A 48 1.99 23.49 -7.25
N PHE A 49 1.94 23.45 -5.90
CA PHE A 49 0.81 23.98 -5.14
C PHE A 49 0.70 25.50 -5.27
N LYS A 50 1.82 26.22 -5.20
CA LYS A 50 1.88 27.69 -5.39
C LYS A 50 1.47 28.11 -6.79
N ALA A 51 1.96 27.43 -7.82
CA ALA A 51 1.62 27.69 -9.22
C ALA A 51 0.13 27.47 -9.49
N ASN A 52 -0.43 26.46 -8.82
CA ASN A 52 -1.81 26.06 -8.98
C ASN A 52 -2.81 27.00 -8.28
N ARG A 53 -2.41 27.60 -7.16
CA ARG A 53 -3.23 28.58 -6.45
C ARG A 53 -3.60 29.80 -7.31
N LYS A 54 -2.76 30.11 -8.32
CA LYS A 54 -3.00 31.22 -9.29
C LYS A 54 -3.90 30.80 -10.46
N LYS A 55 -4.08 29.49 -10.69
CA LYS A 55 -4.91 28.96 -11.79
C LYS A 55 -6.21 28.40 -11.24
N ARG A 56 -7.35 28.97 -11.68
CA ARG A 56 -8.71 28.60 -11.26
C ARG A 56 -9.08 27.11 -11.42
N PHE A 57 -8.26 26.32 -12.13
CA PHE A 57 -8.47 24.92 -12.47
C PHE A 57 -7.24 24.04 -12.14
N SER A 58 -6.66 24.23 -10.98
CA SER A 58 -5.55 23.41 -10.56
C SER A 58 -5.99 22.00 -10.15
N LYS A 59 -5.35 20.98 -10.76
CA LYS A 59 -5.56 19.57 -10.44
C LYS A 59 -4.80 19.09 -9.19
N TYR A 60 -3.87 19.87 -8.67
CA TYR A 60 -3.03 19.46 -7.55
C TYR A 60 -3.52 20.12 -6.25
N ASP A 61 -4.05 19.29 -5.36
CA ASP A 61 -4.64 19.71 -4.06
C ASP A 61 -3.64 19.63 -2.88
N GLY A 62 -2.37 19.45 -3.14
CA GLY A 62 -1.31 19.30 -2.12
C GLY A 62 -1.22 17.92 -1.50
N LYS A 63 -1.97 16.94 -2.01
CA LYS A 63 -1.94 15.56 -1.52
C LYS A 63 -1.11 14.66 -2.44
N VAL A 64 -0.35 13.76 -1.83
CA VAL A 64 0.27 12.63 -2.52
C VAL A 64 -0.68 11.45 -2.39
N ARG A 65 -1.09 10.89 -3.53
CA ARG A 65 -2.00 9.75 -3.58
C ARG A 65 -1.24 8.48 -3.88
N LEU A 66 -1.33 7.53 -2.97
CA LEU A 66 -0.76 6.19 -3.18
C LEU A 66 -1.74 5.30 -3.97
N TYR A 67 -3.05 5.57 -3.86
CA TYR A 67 -4.06 4.95 -4.70
C TYR A 67 -4.31 5.80 -5.95
N LYS A 68 -4.32 5.17 -7.13
CA LYS A 68 -4.66 5.81 -8.41
C LYS A 68 -6.07 5.41 -8.80
N ILE A 69 -7.02 6.34 -8.79
CA ILE A 69 -8.42 6.06 -9.20
C ILE A 69 -8.48 5.56 -10.66
N MET A 70 -7.70 6.16 -11.55
CA MET A 70 -7.58 5.70 -12.93
C MET A 70 -6.10 5.42 -13.21
N PRO A 71 -5.73 4.17 -13.48
CA PRO A 71 -6.52 2.99 -13.81
C PRO A 71 -6.95 2.10 -12.61
N SER A 72 -7.22 2.65 -11.45
CA SER A 72 -7.67 1.95 -10.23
C SER A 72 -6.61 0.98 -9.67
N LEU A 73 -5.41 1.50 -9.46
CA LEU A 73 -4.25 0.75 -8.98
C LEU A 73 -3.90 1.12 -7.55
N LEU A 74 -3.66 0.09 -6.75
CA LEU A 74 -3.17 0.18 -5.38
C LEU A 74 -1.86 -0.58 -5.25
N PRO A 75 -0.82 -0.03 -4.59
CA PRO A 75 0.39 -0.77 -4.26
C PRO A 75 0.06 -2.05 -3.49
N LEU A 76 0.70 -3.18 -3.84
CA LEU A 76 0.37 -4.49 -3.31
C LEU A 76 0.52 -4.54 -1.78
N GLY A 77 1.53 -3.88 -1.22
CA GLY A 77 1.74 -3.79 0.23
C GLY A 77 0.61 -3.10 1.01
N LEU A 78 -0.23 -2.29 0.34
CA LEU A 78 -1.37 -1.61 0.97
C LEU A 78 -2.68 -2.39 0.84
N VAL A 79 -2.71 -3.46 0.05
CA VAL A 79 -3.95 -4.21 -0.25
C VAL A 79 -4.54 -4.84 1.00
N ARG A 80 -3.71 -5.38 1.90
CA ARG A 80 -4.17 -6.02 3.15
C ARG A 80 -4.93 -5.03 4.04
N GLU A 81 -4.39 -3.83 4.20
CA GLU A 81 -5.04 -2.76 4.96
C GLU A 81 -6.31 -2.26 4.28
N ALA A 82 -6.26 -2.08 2.95
CA ALA A 82 -7.42 -1.68 2.16
C ALA A 82 -8.59 -2.67 2.29
N ILE A 83 -8.31 -3.98 2.22
CA ILE A 83 -9.31 -5.04 2.43
C ILE A 83 -9.93 -4.92 3.83
N ARG A 84 -9.08 -4.79 4.85
CA ARG A 84 -9.53 -4.66 6.24
C ARG A 84 -10.45 -3.45 6.41
N THR A 85 -10.03 -2.30 5.90
CA THR A 85 -10.79 -1.05 6.01
C THR A 85 -12.11 -1.13 5.25
N LEU A 86 -12.10 -1.62 4.01
CA LEU A 86 -13.35 -1.76 3.24
C LEU A 86 -14.34 -2.72 3.92
N ARG A 87 -13.86 -3.83 4.50
CA ARG A 87 -14.72 -4.75 5.27
C ARG A 87 -15.28 -4.10 6.53
N GLN A 88 -14.51 -3.27 7.23
CA GLN A 88 -14.99 -2.50 8.39
C GLN A 88 -16.11 -1.52 8.00
N PHE A 89 -16.06 -0.98 6.79
CA PHE A 89 -17.14 -0.16 6.22
C PHE A 89 -18.30 -0.98 5.63
N GLY A 90 -18.31 -2.30 5.81
CA GLY A 90 -19.41 -3.17 5.37
C GLY A 90 -19.35 -3.57 3.88
N TRP A 91 -18.26 -3.27 3.17
CA TRP A 91 -18.10 -3.71 1.78
C TRP A 91 -17.86 -5.21 1.68
N ASN A 92 -18.57 -5.87 0.75
CA ASN A 92 -18.22 -7.24 0.38
C ASN A 92 -16.98 -7.22 -0.51
N VAL A 93 -15.88 -7.81 0.00
CA VAL A 93 -14.56 -7.78 -0.64
C VAL A 93 -14.10 -9.18 -0.98
N GLN A 94 -13.87 -9.41 -2.28
CA GLN A 94 -13.21 -10.58 -2.82
C GLN A 94 -11.75 -10.28 -3.17
N VAL A 95 -10.89 -11.27 -3.01
CA VAL A 95 -9.44 -11.14 -3.24
C VAL A 95 -8.99 -12.30 -4.11
N ASP A 96 -8.22 -11.98 -5.13
CA ASP A 96 -7.61 -12.99 -6.01
C ASP A 96 -6.63 -13.87 -5.21
N GLU A 97 -6.63 -15.18 -5.46
CA GLU A 97 -5.76 -16.14 -4.80
C GLU A 97 -4.27 -15.80 -4.96
N SER A 98 -3.90 -15.22 -6.09
CA SER A 98 -2.53 -14.77 -6.36
C SER A 98 -2.06 -13.64 -5.42
N ILE A 99 -3.00 -12.87 -4.85
CA ILE A 99 -2.71 -11.87 -3.82
C ILE A 99 -2.60 -12.55 -2.46
N ILE A 100 -3.50 -13.49 -2.16
CA ILE A 100 -3.50 -14.23 -0.88
C ILE A 100 -2.19 -15.01 -0.73
N SER A 101 -1.75 -15.70 -1.78
CA SER A 101 -0.47 -16.42 -1.79
C SER A 101 0.74 -15.49 -1.58
N SER A 102 0.65 -14.24 -2.04
CA SER A 102 1.69 -13.23 -1.80
C SER A 102 1.76 -12.76 -0.35
N PHE A 103 0.70 -12.96 0.44
CA PHE A 103 0.67 -12.62 1.88
C PHE A 103 1.02 -13.79 2.79
N SER A 104 0.94 -15.01 2.28
CA SER A 104 1.23 -16.25 3.00
C SER A 104 2.61 -16.80 2.67
N ASP A 105 3.60 -15.93 2.55
CA ASP A 105 4.97 -16.36 2.35
C ASP A 105 5.47 -17.01 3.65
N ASN A 106 5.37 -18.35 3.69
CA ASN A 106 5.91 -19.19 4.76
C ASN A 106 7.40 -19.49 4.55
N THR A 107 8.08 -18.75 3.68
CA THR A 107 9.50 -18.94 3.44
C THR A 107 10.27 -18.65 4.72
N ASP A 108 11.06 -19.61 5.16
CA ASP A 108 12.00 -19.41 6.27
C ASP A 108 13.19 -18.60 5.77
N TYR A 109 13.28 -17.35 6.19
CA TYR A 109 14.37 -16.45 5.84
C TYR A 109 15.55 -16.50 6.82
N SER A 110 15.58 -17.44 7.78
CA SER A 110 16.59 -17.49 8.84
C SER A 110 18.03 -17.62 8.27
N GLU A 111 18.22 -18.46 7.27
CA GLU A 111 19.52 -18.59 6.62
C GLU A 111 19.96 -17.34 5.88
N LEU A 112 19.03 -16.68 5.17
CA LEU A 112 19.30 -15.43 4.47
C LEU A 112 19.69 -14.32 5.45
N ILE A 113 18.95 -14.20 6.56
CA ILE A 113 19.22 -13.22 7.62
C ILE A 113 20.57 -13.48 8.25
N THR A 114 20.90 -14.73 8.56
CA THR A 114 22.19 -15.14 9.13
C THR A 114 23.33 -14.79 8.19
N SER A 115 23.18 -15.13 6.90
CA SER A 115 24.17 -14.79 5.86
C SER A 115 24.39 -13.30 5.73
N PHE A 116 23.31 -12.51 5.77
CA PHE A 116 23.36 -11.04 5.72
C PHE A 116 24.07 -10.44 6.95
N CYS A 117 23.76 -10.92 8.16
CA CYS A 117 24.42 -10.50 9.40
C CYS A 117 25.93 -10.81 9.38
N ASN A 118 26.30 -11.99 8.91
CA ASN A 118 27.70 -12.40 8.76
C ASN A 118 28.43 -11.51 7.73
N ALA A 119 27.77 -11.15 6.62
CA ALA A 119 28.35 -10.25 5.62
C ALA A 119 28.59 -8.85 6.18
N ILE A 120 27.66 -8.30 6.95
CA ILE A 120 27.84 -7.00 7.63
C ILE A 120 29.00 -7.05 8.63
N GLN A 121 29.07 -8.11 9.46
CA GLN A 121 30.14 -8.27 10.43
C GLN A 121 31.50 -8.34 9.73
N LYS A 122 31.59 -9.07 8.64
CA LYS A 122 32.83 -9.21 7.84
C LYS A 122 33.25 -7.89 7.17
N ALA A 123 32.29 -7.14 6.66
CA ALA A 123 32.53 -5.89 5.91
C ALA A 123 32.82 -4.70 6.81
N CYS A 124 32.12 -4.57 7.95
CA CYS A 124 32.12 -3.37 8.79
C CYS A 124 32.61 -3.62 10.22
N GLY A 125 32.86 -4.90 10.62
CA GLY A 125 33.19 -5.27 12.00
C GLY A 125 32.03 -5.08 12.98
N LEU A 126 30.80 -4.80 12.51
CA LEU A 126 29.63 -4.53 13.33
C LEU A 126 28.72 -5.75 13.39
N THR A 127 28.30 -6.10 14.60
CA THR A 127 27.27 -7.15 14.78
C THR A 127 25.91 -6.48 14.87
N PRO A 128 24.95 -6.82 13.99
CA PRO A 128 23.59 -6.28 14.09
C PRO A 128 22.96 -6.61 15.45
N ARG A 129 22.25 -5.65 16.03
CA ARG A 129 21.54 -5.83 17.30
C ARG A 129 20.27 -6.66 17.07
N ASP A 130 19.81 -7.36 18.11
CA ASP A 130 18.64 -8.26 18.01
C ASP A 130 17.40 -7.57 17.45
N TYR A 131 17.12 -6.32 17.79
CA TYR A 131 15.97 -5.59 17.26
C TYR A 131 16.12 -5.32 15.75
N GLN A 132 17.34 -5.11 15.23
CA GLN A 132 17.57 -4.91 13.79
C GLN A 132 17.35 -6.21 13.03
N VAL A 133 17.80 -7.34 13.58
CA VAL A 133 17.54 -8.68 13.02
C VAL A 133 16.05 -8.96 13.01
N LYS A 134 15.33 -8.61 14.09
CA LYS A 134 13.88 -8.78 14.18
C LYS A 134 13.14 -7.92 13.15
N ILE A 135 13.50 -6.64 12.98
CA ILE A 135 12.92 -5.76 11.96
C ILE A 135 13.15 -6.34 10.56
N LEU A 136 14.36 -6.83 10.26
CA LEU A 136 14.68 -7.44 8.97
C LEU A 136 13.82 -8.69 8.72
N SER A 137 13.67 -9.55 9.72
CA SER A 137 12.84 -10.75 9.61
C SER A 137 11.37 -10.43 9.34
N GLU A 138 10.81 -9.44 10.02
CA GLU A 138 9.44 -8.99 9.79
C GLU A 138 9.28 -8.32 8.42
N ALA A 139 10.24 -7.51 7.98
CA ALA A 139 10.21 -6.88 6.67
C ALA A 139 10.23 -7.90 5.52
N LEU A 140 10.97 -9.00 5.67
CA LEU A 140 11.01 -10.08 4.68
C LEU A 140 9.71 -10.90 4.64
N ARG A 141 9.00 -11.02 5.76
CA ARG A 141 7.68 -11.69 5.85
C ARG A 141 6.54 -10.86 5.25
N LEU A 142 6.72 -9.53 5.16
CA LEU A 142 5.69 -8.59 4.69
C LEU A 142 5.75 -8.33 3.18
N LYS A 143 6.48 -9.16 2.41
CA LYS A 143 6.55 -9.04 0.94
C LYS A 143 5.21 -9.18 0.25
#